data_9337ec5c2cf2a5c300e8371481f0215d
#
_entry.id   9337ec5c2cf2a5c300e8371481f0215d
#
_cell.length_a   1.000
_cell.length_b   1.000
_cell.length_c   1.000
_cell.angle_alpha   90.00
_cell.angle_beta   90.00
_cell.angle_gamma   90.00
#
_symmetry.space_group_name_H-M   'P 1'
#
loop_
_entity.id
_entity.type
_entity.pdbx_description
1 polymer ?
#
loop_
_entity_poly.entity_id
_entity_poly.type
_entity_poly.pdbx_seq_one_letter_code
_entity_poly.pdbx_strand_id
1 'polypeptide(L)'
;MKKILLILVLFVSVSSQAQKAENIIIITTDGFRWQEAFKGMDESLAKDKKFNQNDSSYIYKKYWAENVNERREKLMPFMWSVLAKKGQIYGNRTLGNKVNNANPYWFSYPGYNEIMTGYADTLINSNKYPANPNITVLEFLNKQAKIKGKVAAFGAWDAFDNILNEKRAGFPVVSAFDKVGGKSPTERQKLINAMLADSFKPFHEEECLDVFTHYGALEELKTNKPKVLYISYGETDEWAHAGFYRSYLDAAHQVDAWIKEIWDFVQNDPQYKDKTALVFTTDHGRGDLTKAEWTSHGPQIEAKGEMKEKNQLYQDQFAQTMAKIMGYTFEANHPIAKEISSVVK
;
A
#
# COMPACT_ATOMS: atom_id res chain seq x y z
N MET A 1 -15.56 -69.71 -14.10
CA MET A 1 -16.22 -68.61 -13.36
C MET A 1 -15.16 -67.56 -13.03
N LYS A 2 -15.09 -66.46 -13.79
CA LYS A 2 -14.16 -65.34 -13.54
C LYS A 2 -14.82 -64.33 -12.59
N LYS A 3 -14.27 -64.17 -11.39
CA LYS A 3 -14.72 -63.14 -10.45
C LYS A 3 -14.13 -61.79 -10.88
N ILE A 4 -15.00 -60.88 -11.31
CA ILE A 4 -14.65 -59.46 -11.60
C ILE A 4 -14.66 -58.73 -10.24
N LEU A 5 -13.49 -58.23 -9.83
CA LEU A 5 -13.33 -57.39 -8.64
C LEU A 5 -13.57 -55.94 -9.06
N LEU A 6 -14.72 -55.38 -8.64
CA LEU A 6 -15.09 -53.97 -8.89
C LEU A 6 -14.35 -53.12 -7.85
N ILE A 7 -13.29 -52.40 -8.25
CA ILE A 7 -12.60 -51.40 -7.41
C ILE A 7 -13.39 -50.10 -7.48
N LEU A 8 -14.10 -49.78 -6.43
CA LEU A 8 -14.79 -48.49 -6.27
C LEU A 8 -13.76 -47.42 -5.91
N VAL A 9 -13.33 -46.61 -6.85
CA VAL A 9 -12.47 -45.46 -6.60
C VAL A 9 -13.34 -44.33 -6.09
N LEU A 10 -13.29 -44.07 -4.77
CA LEU A 10 -13.89 -42.89 -4.17
C LEU A 10 -13.06 -41.66 -4.57
N PHE A 11 -13.55 -40.87 -5.51
CA PHE A 11 -13.05 -39.52 -5.74
C PHE A 11 -13.48 -38.62 -4.54
N VAL A 12 -12.58 -38.45 -3.58
CA VAL A 12 -12.71 -37.39 -2.59
C VAL A 12 -12.35 -36.10 -3.30
N SER A 13 -13.34 -35.35 -3.74
CA SER A 13 -13.16 -33.99 -4.21
C SER A 13 -12.76 -33.15 -2.99
N VAL A 14 -11.45 -32.93 -2.80
CA VAL A 14 -10.95 -31.92 -1.89
C VAL A 14 -11.29 -30.58 -2.53
N SER A 15 -12.40 -29.97 -2.12
CA SER A 15 -12.66 -28.58 -2.42
C SER A 15 -11.57 -27.76 -1.71
N SER A 16 -10.59 -27.28 -2.48
CA SER A 16 -9.63 -26.30 -2.02
C SER A 16 -10.39 -24.99 -1.74
N GLN A 17 -10.89 -24.84 -0.52
CA GLN A 17 -11.27 -23.52 -0.05
C GLN A 17 -9.98 -22.72 0.05
N ALA A 18 -9.93 -21.57 -0.63
CA ALA A 18 -8.82 -20.64 -0.49
C ALA A 18 -8.59 -20.36 1.01
N GLN A 19 -7.38 -20.64 1.47
CA GLN A 19 -7.05 -20.47 2.89
C GLN A 19 -7.16 -18.99 3.23
N LYS A 20 -8.03 -18.66 4.19
CA LYS A 20 -8.18 -17.30 4.70
C LYS A 20 -6.91 -16.88 5.40
N ALA A 21 -6.45 -15.66 5.12
CA ALA A 21 -5.30 -15.13 5.82
C ALA A 21 -5.64 -14.88 7.31
N GLU A 22 -4.72 -15.23 8.20
CA GLU A 22 -4.85 -14.92 9.63
C GLU A 22 -4.34 -13.52 9.96
N ASN A 23 -3.45 -12.99 9.11
CA ASN A 23 -2.84 -11.67 9.23
C ASN A 23 -2.89 -10.94 7.88
N ILE A 24 -2.92 -9.62 7.92
CA ILE A 24 -2.80 -8.78 6.73
C ILE A 24 -1.87 -7.61 7.01
N ILE A 25 -0.96 -7.36 6.08
CA ILE A 25 -0.12 -6.17 6.05
C ILE A 25 -0.55 -5.35 4.82
N ILE A 26 -0.95 -4.12 5.07
CA ILE A 26 -1.44 -3.18 4.07
C ILE A 26 -0.40 -2.07 3.98
N ILE A 27 0.13 -1.84 2.79
CA ILE A 27 1.13 -0.82 2.54
C ILE A 27 0.60 0.10 1.44
N THR A 28 0.65 1.40 1.69
CA THR A 28 0.40 2.41 0.68
C THR A 28 1.62 3.29 0.48
N THR A 29 1.77 3.84 -0.72
CA THR A 29 2.69 4.92 -1.02
C THR A 29 1.92 6.04 -1.69
N ASP A 30 2.14 7.29 -1.26
CA ASP A 30 1.38 8.43 -1.72
C ASP A 30 1.80 8.83 -3.15
N GLY A 31 0.82 9.16 -3.99
CA GLY A 31 1.02 9.78 -5.30
C GLY A 31 1.91 9.02 -6.29
N PHE A 32 2.08 7.71 -6.17
CA PHE A 32 2.97 6.92 -7.03
C PHE A 32 2.32 6.57 -8.37
N ARG A 33 2.93 6.96 -9.49
CA ARG A 33 2.36 6.77 -10.82
C ARG A 33 2.44 5.32 -11.32
N TRP A 34 1.39 4.91 -12.04
CA TRP A 34 1.39 3.63 -12.75
C TRP A 34 2.49 3.53 -13.80
N GLN A 35 2.93 4.66 -14.39
CA GLN A 35 4.00 4.69 -15.37
C GLN A 35 5.28 4.13 -14.81
N GLU A 36 5.72 4.63 -13.66
CA GLU A 36 6.92 4.12 -13.01
C GLU A 36 6.73 2.71 -12.49
N ALA A 37 5.57 2.39 -11.91
CA ALA A 37 5.28 1.05 -11.42
C ALA A 37 5.42 -0.01 -12.53
N PHE A 38 4.91 0.26 -13.74
CA PHE A 38 4.84 -0.73 -14.83
C PHE A 38 5.88 -0.55 -15.93
N LYS A 39 6.46 0.64 -16.09
CA LYS A 39 7.41 0.95 -17.17
C LYS A 39 8.81 1.30 -16.64
N GLY A 40 8.97 1.48 -15.31
CA GLY A 40 10.18 2.00 -14.71
C GLY A 40 10.34 3.50 -14.97
N MET A 41 11.52 4.04 -14.82
CA MET A 41 11.77 5.47 -14.99
C MET A 41 11.26 6.03 -16.32
N ASP A 42 10.71 7.24 -16.27
CA ASP A 42 10.29 8.01 -17.44
C ASP A 42 11.49 8.76 -18.01
N GLU A 43 11.84 8.41 -19.26
CA GLU A 43 13.01 8.99 -19.93
C GLU A 43 12.88 10.50 -20.15
N SER A 44 11.66 10.98 -20.36
CA SER A 44 11.42 12.41 -20.63
C SER A 44 11.67 13.26 -19.40
N LEU A 45 11.26 12.77 -18.20
CA LEU A 45 11.53 13.42 -16.92
C LEU A 45 13.01 13.34 -16.54
N ALA A 46 13.64 12.19 -16.79
CA ALA A 46 15.06 12.00 -16.51
C ALA A 46 15.99 12.90 -17.35
N LYS A 47 15.55 13.29 -18.55
CA LYS A 47 16.27 14.22 -19.43
C LYS A 47 16.00 15.69 -19.12
N ASP A 48 14.88 16.01 -18.51
CA ASP A 48 14.49 17.39 -18.25
C ASP A 48 15.22 17.97 -17.04
N LYS A 49 16.06 18.99 -17.29
CA LYS A 49 16.83 19.68 -16.24
C LYS A 49 15.93 20.31 -15.15
N LYS A 50 14.69 20.61 -15.47
CA LYS A 50 13.73 21.15 -14.50
C LYS A 50 13.40 20.14 -13.41
N PHE A 51 13.39 18.82 -13.75
CA PHE A 51 12.91 17.77 -12.86
C PHE A 51 14.01 16.80 -12.40
N ASN A 52 15.12 16.67 -13.13
CA ASN A 52 16.13 15.65 -12.85
C ASN A 52 17.16 16.06 -11.79
N GLN A 53 16.99 17.19 -11.14
CA GLN A 53 17.90 17.71 -10.09
C GLN A 53 19.36 17.86 -10.62
N ASN A 54 19.55 18.08 -11.92
CA ASN A 54 20.83 18.07 -12.64
C ASN A 54 21.63 16.76 -12.53
N ASP A 55 20.96 15.64 -12.21
CA ASP A 55 21.59 14.35 -11.97
C ASP A 55 21.04 13.23 -12.89
N SER A 56 20.84 13.59 -14.15
CA SER A 56 20.37 12.67 -15.18
C SER A 56 21.26 11.42 -15.30
N SER A 57 22.60 11.60 -15.15
CA SER A 57 23.56 10.50 -15.25
C SER A 57 23.36 9.45 -14.17
N TYR A 58 23.07 9.87 -12.93
CA TYR A 58 22.75 8.95 -11.82
C TYR A 58 21.46 8.19 -12.09
N ILE A 59 20.39 8.91 -12.52
CA ILE A 59 19.09 8.32 -12.83
C ILE A 59 19.24 7.23 -13.90
N TYR A 60 19.95 7.53 -14.99
CA TYR A 60 20.21 6.57 -16.06
C TYR A 60 21.02 5.37 -15.58
N LYS A 61 22.10 5.60 -14.88
CA LYS A 61 22.95 4.52 -14.37
C LYS A 61 22.18 3.55 -13.46
N LYS A 62 21.31 4.09 -12.60
CA LYS A 62 20.59 3.31 -11.59
C LYS A 62 19.34 2.64 -12.14
N TYR A 63 18.56 3.34 -12.95
CA TYR A 63 17.17 2.95 -13.26
C TYR A 63 16.91 2.66 -14.73
N TRP A 64 17.83 3.01 -15.65
CA TRP A 64 17.59 2.82 -17.07
C TRP A 64 17.85 1.39 -17.55
N ALA A 65 16.99 0.93 -18.44
CA ALA A 65 17.20 -0.17 -19.36
C ALA A 65 16.32 0.07 -20.61
N GLU A 66 16.78 -0.37 -21.79
CA GLU A 66 15.97 -0.30 -23.02
C GLU A 66 14.72 -1.16 -22.90
N ASN A 67 14.87 -2.37 -22.38
CA ASN A 67 13.76 -3.26 -22.13
C ASN A 67 12.92 -2.75 -20.96
N VAL A 68 11.61 -2.58 -21.18
CA VAL A 68 10.67 -2.07 -20.17
C VAL A 68 10.60 -2.97 -18.93
N ASN A 69 10.65 -4.29 -19.09
CA ASN A 69 10.61 -5.20 -17.96
C ASN A 69 11.86 -5.08 -17.09
N GLU A 70 13.04 -5.00 -17.72
CA GLU A 70 14.29 -4.75 -16.98
C GLU A 70 14.28 -3.38 -16.29
N ARG A 71 13.75 -2.35 -16.94
CA ARG A 71 13.70 -0.99 -16.41
C ARG A 71 12.79 -0.90 -15.17
N ARG A 72 11.60 -1.52 -15.19
CA ARG A 72 10.74 -1.58 -14.02
C ARG A 72 11.30 -2.47 -12.88
N GLU A 73 12.02 -3.55 -13.23
CA GLU A 73 12.73 -4.39 -12.26
C GLU A 73 13.89 -3.64 -11.59
N LYS A 74 14.58 -2.74 -12.30
CA LYS A 74 15.59 -1.87 -11.69
C LYS A 74 14.99 -0.90 -10.69
N LEU A 75 13.79 -0.39 -10.93
CA LEU A 75 13.13 0.52 -10.01
C LEU A 75 12.55 -0.23 -8.80
N MET A 76 11.80 -1.30 -9.04
CA MET A 76 11.11 -2.07 -8.00
C MET A 76 11.46 -3.57 -8.10
N PRO A 77 12.69 -3.95 -7.72
CA PRO A 77 13.19 -5.31 -7.92
C PRO A 77 12.40 -6.37 -7.16
N PHE A 78 11.96 -6.11 -5.92
CA PHE A 78 11.20 -7.07 -5.14
C PHE A 78 9.77 -7.25 -5.68
N MET A 79 9.12 -6.16 -6.04
CA MET A 79 7.79 -6.21 -6.64
C MET A 79 7.79 -7.11 -7.88
N TRP A 80 8.74 -6.95 -8.80
CA TRP A 80 8.75 -7.69 -10.05
C TRP A 80 9.38 -9.07 -9.97
N SER A 81 10.38 -9.27 -9.11
CA SER A 81 11.03 -10.59 -8.98
C SER A 81 10.27 -11.56 -8.06
N VAL A 82 9.52 -11.06 -7.09
CA VAL A 82 8.83 -11.87 -6.08
C VAL A 82 7.32 -11.66 -6.08
N LEU A 83 6.82 -10.44 -5.83
CA LEU A 83 5.38 -10.21 -5.67
C LEU A 83 4.62 -10.51 -6.97
N ALA A 84 5.15 -10.09 -8.12
CA ALA A 84 4.53 -10.37 -9.42
C ALA A 84 4.47 -11.85 -9.77
N LYS A 85 5.36 -12.67 -9.20
CA LYS A 85 5.40 -14.12 -9.44
C LYS A 85 4.56 -14.92 -8.45
N LYS A 86 4.36 -14.41 -7.24
CA LYS A 86 3.65 -15.11 -6.16
C LYS A 86 2.26 -14.56 -5.90
N GLY A 87 1.99 -13.33 -6.30
CA GLY A 87 0.74 -12.62 -6.07
C GLY A 87 0.00 -12.28 -7.37
N GLN A 88 -0.88 -11.33 -7.25
CA GLN A 88 -1.65 -10.76 -8.34
C GLN A 88 -1.33 -9.27 -8.40
N ILE A 89 -1.09 -8.69 -9.58
CA ILE A 89 -0.83 -7.25 -9.78
C ILE A 89 -1.86 -6.69 -10.79
N TYR A 90 -2.63 -5.68 -10.50
CA TYR A 90 -3.62 -5.01 -11.36
C TYR A 90 -3.15 -3.59 -11.71
N GLY A 91 -3.71 -2.99 -12.75
CA GLY A 91 -3.48 -1.58 -13.09
C GLY A 91 -2.52 -1.33 -14.25
N ASN A 92 -1.98 -2.38 -14.90
CA ASN A 92 -1.17 -2.16 -16.10
C ASN A 92 -2.05 -1.70 -17.27
N ARG A 93 -2.08 -0.37 -17.49
CA ARG A 93 -2.90 0.24 -18.55
C ARG A 93 -2.46 -0.17 -19.96
N THR A 94 -1.21 -0.56 -20.14
CA THR A 94 -0.74 -1.05 -21.46
C THR A 94 -1.38 -2.39 -21.85
N LEU A 95 -1.85 -3.15 -20.85
CA LEU A 95 -2.61 -4.39 -21.04
C LEU A 95 -4.13 -4.19 -21.01
N GLY A 96 -4.58 -2.93 -20.84
CA GLY A 96 -5.99 -2.59 -20.73
C GLY A 96 -6.60 -2.84 -19.36
N ASN A 97 -5.80 -3.23 -18.37
CA ASN A 97 -6.25 -3.37 -16.99
C ASN A 97 -6.15 -2.01 -16.29
N LYS A 98 -7.25 -1.56 -15.68
CA LYS A 98 -7.36 -0.22 -15.09
C LYS A 98 -7.84 -0.34 -13.66
N VAL A 99 -7.13 0.32 -12.75
CA VAL A 99 -7.60 0.61 -11.40
C VAL A 99 -7.59 2.13 -11.22
N ASN A 100 -8.70 2.70 -10.83
CA ASN A 100 -8.87 4.14 -10.69
C ASN A 100 -9.39 4.51 -9.30
N ASN A 101 -9.21 5.77 -8.92
CA ASN A 101 -10.05 6.36 -7.88
C ASN A 101 -11.50 6.41 -8.36
N ALA A 102 -12.42 6.10 -7.48
CA ALA A 102 -13.85 6.32 -7.69
C ALA A 102 -14.25 7.76 -7.31
N ASN A 103 -13.53 8.38 -6.36
CA ASN A 103 -13.74 9.79 -6.01
C ASN A 103 -13.30 10.73 -7.15
N PRO A 104 -13.94 11.91 -7.31
CA PRO A 104 -13.63 12.84 -8.39
C PRO A 104 -12.43 13.76 -8.11
N TYR A 105 -11.80 13.68 -6.94
CA TYR A 105 -10.81 14.68 -6.48
C TYR A 105 -9.37 14.28 -6.76
N TRP A 106 -9.06 12.97 -6.77
CA TRP A 106 -7.75 12.39 -7.11
C TRP A 106 -6.56 12.92 -6.32
N PHE A 107 -6.75 13.18 -5.03
CA PHE A 107 -5.70 13.55 -4.08
C PHE A 107 -5.85 12.78 -2.77
N SER A 108 -4.91 12.95 -1.86
CA SER A 108 -4.59 12.02 -0.78
C SER A 108 -5.74 11.67 0.15
N TYR A 109 -6.31 12.62 0.88
CA TYR A 109 -7.36 12.27 1.86
C TYR A 109 -8.55 11.52 1.24
N PRO A 110 -9.18 12.00 0.14
CA PRO A 110 -10.24 11.25 -0.53
C PRO A 110 -9.79 9.87 -1.06
N GLY A 111 -8.56 9.75 -1.54
CA GLY A 111 -7.98 8.49 -1.99
C GLY A 111 -7.83 7.50 -0.85
N TYR A 112 -7.22 7.89 0.26
CA TYR A 112 -7.13 7.07 1.46
C TYR A 112 -8.49 6.72 2.06
N ASN A 113 -9.42 7.68 2.06
CA ASN A 113 -10.78 7.40 2.51
C ASN A 113 -11.40 6.26 1.73
N GLU A 114 -11.36 6.29 0.39
CA GLU A 114 -12.02 5.23 -0.39
C GLU A 114 -11.33 3.87 -0.23
N ILE A 115 -9.99 3.83 -0.11
CA ILE A 115 -9.25 2.59 0.19
C ILE A 115 -9.68 1.99 1.52
N MET A 116 -9.80 2.83 2.56
CA MET A 116 -10.02 2.38 3.93
C MET A 116 -11.49 2.15 4.27
N THR A 117 -12.41 2.84 3.60
CA THR A 117 -13.84 2.75 3.92
C THR A 117 -14.66 1.99 2.89
N GLY A 118 -14.14 1.80 1.67
CA GLY A 118 -14.89 1.23 0.56
C GLY A 118 -15.96 2.18 0.02
N TYR A 119 -15.84 3.47 0.30
CA TYR A 119 -16.81 4.49 -0.07
C TYR A 119 -16.13 5.76 -0.60
N ALA A 120 -16.36 6.06 -1.87
CA ALA A 120 -15.91 7.31 -2.50
C ALA A 120 -16.82 8.48 -2.09
N ASP A 121 -16.73 8.89 -0.82
CA ASP A 121 -17.54 9.95 -0.24
C ASP A 121 -17.15 11.31 -0.81
N THR A 122 -18.04 11.90 -1.60
CA THR A 122 -17.82 13.21 -2.24
C THR A 122 -17.85 14.38 -1.27
N LEU A 123 -18.25 14.19 -0.03
CA LEU A 123 -18.16 15.21 1.01
C LEU A 123 -16.73 15.37 1.53
N ILE A 124 -15.90 14.32 1.41
CA ILE A 124 -14.48 14.36 1.74
C ILE A 124 -13.72 14.95 0.54
N ASN A 125 -13.56 16.25 0.54
CA ASN A 125 -13.09 17.04 -0.61
C ASN A 125 -11.89 17.94 -0.30
N SER A 126 -11.12 17.61 0.72
CA SER A 126 -9.95 18.39 1.16
C SER A 126 -8.95 17.51 1.90
N ASN A 127 -7.65 17.76 1.71
CA ASN A 127 -6.60 17.19 2.55
C ASN A 127 -6.64 17.69 4.01
N LYS A 128 -7.32 18.81 4.28
CA LYS A 128 -7.60 19.35 5.62
C LYS A 128 -8.98 18.97 6.14
N TYR A 129 -9.54 17.87 5.64
CA TYR A 129 -10.83 17.39 6.13
C TYR A 129 -10.72 16.97 7.61
N PRO A 130 -11.73 17.27 8.46
CA PRO A 130 -11.73 16.82 9.85
C PRO A 130 -11.80 15.31 9.97
N ALA A 131 -11.84 14.80 11.20
CA ALA A 131 -11.89 13.37 11.45
C ALA A 131 -12.96 12.65 10.61
N ASN A 132 -12.54 11.60 9.92
CA ASN A 132 -13.34 10.86 8.95
C ASN A 132 -14.66 10.35 9.58
N PRO A 133 -15.82 10.72 9.04
CA PRO A 133 -17.10 10.24 9.55
C PRO A 133 -17.35 8.77 9.21
N ASN A 134 -16.73 8.27 8.14
CA ASN A 134 -16.93 6.93 7.64
C ASN A 134 -16.13 5.90 8.44
N ILE A 135 -16.71 4.74 8.71
CA ILE A 135 -16.04 3.64 9.41
C ILE A 135 -15.01 3.00 8.47
N THR A 136 -13.79 2.83 8.97
CA THR A 136 -12.73 2.17 8.22
C THR A 136 -12.78 0.65 8.36
N VAL A 137 -12.24 -0.07 7.38
CA VAL A 137 -12.06 -1.53 7.45
C VAL A 137 -11.15 -1.92 8.63
N LEU A 138 -10.20 -1.07 9.00
CA LEU A 138 -9.34 -1.30 10.17
C LEU A 138 -10.14 -1.26 11.47
N GLU A 139 -11.05 -0.28 11.64
CA GLU A 139 -11.98 -0.22 12.77
C GLU A 139 -12.89 -1.45 12.82
N PHE A 140 -13.42 -1.85 11.66
CA PHE A 140 -14.26 -3.04 11.54
C PHE A 140 -13.50 -4.31 11.95
N LEU A 141 -12.29 -4.50 11.43
CA LEU A 141 -11.45 -5.64 11.76
C LEU A 141 -11.06 -5.65 13.25
N ASN A 142 -10.77 -4.49 13.83
CA ASN A 142 -10.45 -4.38 15.26
C ASN A 142 -11.61 -4.79 16.18
N LYS A 143 -12.85 -4.76 15.70
CA LYS A 143 -14.02 -5.24 16.44
C LYS A 143 -14.18 -6.77 16.39
N GLN A 144 -13.48 -7.47 15.50
CA GLN A 144 -13.59 -8.91 15.36
C GLN A 144 -12.86 -9.63 16.51
N ALA A 145 -13.50 -10.58 17.18
CA ALA A 145 -12.99 -11.22 18.39
C ALA A 145 -11.56 -11.80 18.25
N LYS A 146 -11.20 -12.31 17.07
CA LYS A 146 -9.87 -12.88 16.79
C LYS A 146 -8.78 -11.82 16.48
N ILE A 147 -9.16 -10.56 16.27
CA ILE A 147 -8.28 -9.47 15.83
C ILE A 147 -8.23 -8.34 16.84
N LYS A 148 -9.24 -8.21 17.69
CA LYS A 148 -9.38 -7.13 18.67
C LYS A 148 -8.08 -6.88 19.44
N GLY A 149 -7.59 -5.62 19.41
CA GLY A 149 -6.35 -5.22 20.05
C GLY A 149 -5.08 -5.70 19.32
N LYS A 150 -5.20 -6.14 18.06
CA LYS A 150 -4.11 -6.60 17.21
C LYS A 150 -4.11 -5.86 15.87
N VAL A 151 -4.51 -4.59 15.88
CA VAL A 151 -4.46 -3.66 14.75
C VAL A 151 -3.53 -2.52 15.12
N ALA A 152 -2.69 -2.08 14.19
CA ALA A 152 -1.85 -0.90 14.31
C ALA A 152 -1.72 -0.20 12.95
N ALA A 153 -1.57 1.12 12.97
CA ALA A 153 -1.38 1.94 11.79
C ALA A 153 -0.22 2.91 11.97
N PHE A 154 0.57 3.09 10.89
CA PHE A 154 1.70 4.00 10.81
C PHE A 154 1.61 4.80 9.52
N GLY A 155 1.65 6.12 9.59
CA GLY A 155 1.61 7.01 8.43
C GLY A 155 2.68 8.09 8.52
N ALA A 156 3.32 8.43 7.40
CA ALA A 156 4.30 9.50 7.36
C ALA A 156 3.65 10.89 7.55
N TRP A 157 2.38 11.03 7.21
CA TRP A 157 1.63 12.28 7.23
C TRP A 157 0.69 12.37 8.44
N ASP A 158 0.62 13.56 9.09
CA ASP A 158 -0.20 13.82 10.28
C ASP A 158 -1.72 13.69 10.03
N ALA A 159 -2.17 13.88 8.80
CA ALA A 159 -3.58 13.71 8.44
C ALA A 159 -4.11 12.29 8.68
N PHE A 160 -3.26 11.28 8.89
CA PHE A 160 -3.72 9.94 9.24
C PHE A 160 -4.49 9.88 10.56
N ASP A 161 -4.27 10.81 11.50
CA ASP A 161 -5.10 10.96 12.69
C ASP A 161 -6.56 11.21 12.34
N ASN A 162 -6.79 11.99 11.28
CA ASN A 162 -8.12 12.32 10.79
C ASN A 162 -8.63 11.24 9.79
N ILE A 163 -7.82 10.79 8.86
CA ILE A 163 -8.18 9.78 7.86
C ILE A 163 -8.67 8.50 8.52
N LEU A 164 -7.97 8.02 9.56
CA LEU A 164 -8.31 6.82 10.31
C LEU A 164 -9.21 7.11 11.52
N ASN A 165 -9.50 8.39 11.79
CA ASN A 165 -10.25 8.84 12.97
C ASN A 165 -9.69 8.23 14.27
N GLU A 166 -8.44 8.57 14.60
CA GLU A 166 -7.69 8.02 15.74
C GLU A 166 -8.53 7.94 17.02
N LYS A 167 -9.30 9.01 17.32
CA LYS A 167 -10.16 9.07 18.51
C LYS A 167 -11.23 7.98 18.56
N ARG A 168 -11.67 7.51 17.39
CA ARG A 168 -12.70 6.47 17.26
C ARG A 168 -12.09 5.11 16.95
N ALA A 169 -10.90 5.05 16.38
CA ALA A 169 -10.28 3.87 15.80
C ALA A 169 -10.16 2.68 16.77
N GLY A 170 -9.83 2.97 18.03
CA GLY A 170 -9.70 1.95 19.08
C GLY A 170 -8.46 1.05 18.91
N PHE A 171 -7.47 1.49 18.15
CA PHE A 171 -6.14 0.90 17.95
C PHE A 171 -5.11 2.01 17.80
N PRO A 172 -3.81 1.73 17.98
CA PRO A 172 -2.76 2.74 17.81
C PRO A 172 -2.70 3.26 16.36
N VAL A 173 -2.76 4.58 16.21
CA VAL A 173 -2.41 5.32 14.99
C VAL A 173 -1.17 6.13 15.35
N VAL A 174 -0.09 5.97 14.61
CA VAL A 174 1.17 6.69 14.76
C VAL A 174 1.41 7.45 13.47
N SER A 175 1.34 8.76 13.51
CA SER A 175 1.41 9.62 12.32
C SER A 175 2.50 10.66 12.45
N ALA A 176 3.13 11.00 11.33
CA ALA A 176 4.17 12.04 11.23
C ALA A 176 5.23 11.93 12.35
N PHE A 177 5.23 12.89 13.25
CA PHE A 177 6.23 13.02 14.33
C PHE A 177 5.78 12.40 15.67
N ASP A 178 4.76 11.56 15.65
CA ASP A 178 4.32 10.84 16.83
C ASP A 178 5.36 9.84 17.32
N LYS A 179 5.40 9.66 18.66
CA LYS A 179 6.32 8.72 19.27
C LYS A 179 5.83 7.29 19.14
N VAL A 180 6.70 6.40 18.66
CA VAL A 180 6.45 4.95 18.64
C VAL A 180 6.63 4.32 20.02
N GLY A 181 5.95 3.18 20.27
CA GLY A 181 6.08 2.37 21.48
C GLY A 181 5.17 2.78 22.64
N GLY A 182 4.33 3.79 22.47
CA GLY A 182 3.32 4.19 23.45
C GLY A 182 3.92 4.48 24.83
N LYS A 183 3.31 3.92 25.90
CA LYS A 183 3.72 4.16 27.29
C LYS A 183 4.99 3.44 27.74
N SER A 184 5.40 2.41 27.02
CA SER A 184 6.55 1.53 27.40
C SER A 184 7.41 1.19 26.19
N PRO A 185 8.04 2.18 25.55
CA PRO A 185 8.84 1.96 24.37
C PRO A 185 10.09 1.11 24.67
N THR A 186 10.42 0.20 23.76
CA THR A 186 11.69 -0.55 23.76
C THR A 186 12.88 0.38 23.58
N GLU A 187 14.11 -0.09 23.82
CA GLU A 187 15.31 0.72 23.57
C GLU A 187 15.45 1.15 22.09
N ARG A 188 15.03 0.28 21.16
CA ARG A 188 15.01 0.63 19.73
C ARG A 188 13.98 1.70 19.42
N GLN A 189 12.79 1.60 19.98
CA GLN A 189 11.74 2.62 19.83
C GLN A 189 12.17 3.96 20.46
N LYS A 190 12.84 3.95 21.59
CA LYS A 190 13.42 5.16 22.18
C LYS A 190 14.46 5.80 21.25
N LEU A 191 15.34 4.99 20.63
CA LEU A 191 16.30 5.47 19.65
C LEU A 191 15.61 6.07 18.42
N ILE A 192 14.59 5.39 17.86
CA ILE A 192 13.80 5.91 16.74
C ILE A 192 13.17 7.26 17.12
N ASN A 193 12.57 7.38 18.31
CA ASN A 193 11.96 8.61 18.79
C ASN A 193 12.99 9.76 18.94
N ALA A 194 14.20 9.45 19.41
CA ALA A 194 15.28 10.44 19.51
C ALA A 194 15.73 10.91 18.11
N MET A 195 15.97 9.98 17.20
CA MET A 195 16.35 10.30 15.80
C MET A 195 15.26 11.09 15.08
N LEU A 196 14.00 10.76 15.29
CA LEU A 196 12.85 11.47 14.72
C LEU A 196 12.81 12.91 15.22
N ALA A 197 13.01 13.13 16.53
CA ALA A 197 13.01 14.47 17.12
C ALA A 197 14.15 15.36 16.59
N ASP A 198 15.29 14.78 16.29
CA ASP A 198 16.48 15.48 15.78
C ASP A 198 16.55 15.53 14.25
N SER A 199 15.59 14.90 13.56
CA SER A 199 15.63 14.76 12.10
C SER A 199 15.37 16.08 11.39
N PHE A 200 15.98 16.22 10.22
CA PHE A 200 15.61 17.28 9.28
C PHE A 200 14.16 17.06 8.78
N LYS A 201 13.42 18.16 8.64
CA LYS A 201 12.01 18.18 8.25
C LYS A 201 11.83 18.78 6.86
N PRO A 202 12.09 18.02 5.78
CA PRO A 202 12.02 18.54 4.42
C PRO A 202 10.59 18.87 3.99
N PHE A 203 9.59 18.26 4.63
CA PHE A 203 8.17 18.38 4.31
C PHE A 203 7.41 19.12 5.44
N HIS A 204 8.06 20.09 6.07
CA HIS A 204 7.52 20.89 7.19
C HIS A 204 7.19 20.04 8.43
N GLU A 205 6.21 20.49 9.23
CA GLU A 205 5.80 19.80 10.45
C GLU A 205 4.69 18.76 10.21
N GLU A 206 4.20 18.65 8.98
CA GLU A 206 3.04 17.84 8.64
C GLU A 206 3.44 16.39 8.27
N GLU A 207 4.68 16.20 7.78
CA GLU A 207 5.11 14.89 7.31
C GLU A 207 6.56 14.58 7.68
N CYS A 208 6.78 13.38 8.21
CA CYS A 208 8.13 12.87 8.52
C CYS A 208 8.71 12.07 7.34
N LEU A 209 10.02 11.88 7.36
CA LEU A 209 10.66 10.98 6.40
C LEU A 209 10.17 9.54 6.59
N ASP A 210 9.88 8.85 5.49
CA ASP A 210 9.37 7.47 5.45
C ASP A 210 10.21 6.46 6.25
N VAL A 211 11.49 6.72 6.42
CA VAL A 211 12.39 5.88 7.21
C VAL A 211 11.92 5.73 8.67
N PHE A 212 11.34 6.78 9.26
CA PHE A 212 10.82 6.72 10.63
C PHE A 212 9.51 5.94 10.71
N THR A 213 8.63 6.14 9.76
CA THR A 213 7.39 5.37 9.60
C THR A 213 7.70 3.88 9.43
N HIS A 214 8.67 3.56 8.57
CA HIS A 214 9.09 2.18 8.30
C HIS A 214 9.62 1.49 9.56
N TYR A 215 10.65 2.06 10.19
CA TYR A 215 11.27 1.41 11.35
C TYR A 215 10.35 1.42 12.58
N GLY A 216 9.48 2.42 12.72
CA GLY A 216 8.41 2.41 13.72
C GLY A 216 7.46 1.22 13.54
N ALA A 217 6.96 1.03 12.33
CA ALA A 217 6.07 -0.07 11.98
C ALA A 217 6.76 -1.45 12.05
N LEU A 218 8.02 -1.53 11.64
CA LEU A 218 8.80 -2.78 11.70
C LEU A 218 9.07 -3.22 13.15
N GLU A 219 9.36 -2.27 14.06
CA GLU A 219 9.49 -2.58 15.50
C GLU A 219 8.15 -2.99 16.10
N GLU A 220 7.04 -2.36 15.72
CA GLU A 220 5.69 -2.80 16.13
C GLU A 220 5.41 -4.22 15.67
N LEU A 221 5.71 -4.52 14.40
CA LEU A 221 5.55 -5.86 13.82
C LEU A 221 6.33 -6.93 14.58
N LYS A 222 7.56 -6.60 15.02
CA LYS A 222 8.44 -7.50 15.77
C LYS A 222 8.02 -7.68 17.23
N THR A 223 7.57 -6.60 17.88
CA THR A 223 7.33 -6.58 19.33
C THR A 223 5.91 -6.95 19.73
N ASN A 224 4.91 -6.29 19.12
CA ASN A 224 3.51 -6.45 19.48
C ASN A 224 2.76 -7.42 18.56
N LYS A 225 3.39 -7.78 17.42
CA LYS A 225 2.89 -8.78 16.49
C LYS A 225 1.40 -8.57 16.12
N PRO A 226 1.05 -7.40 15.53
CA PRO A 226 -0.31 -7.13 15.10
C PRO A 226 -0.77 -8.13 14.03
N LYS A 227 -2.06 -8.44 14.00
CA LYS A 227 -2.69 -9.24 12.93
C LYS A 227 -3.04 -8.40 11.72
N VAL A 228 -3.28 -7.12 11.93
CA VAL A 228 -3.54 -6.13 10.89
C VAL A 228 -2.57 -4.98 11.11
N LEU A 229 -1.70 -4.76 10.14
CA LEU A 229 -0.75 -3.66 10.15
C LEU A 229 -0.96 -2.83 8.89
N TYR A 230 -1.17 -1.53 9.07
CA TYR A 230 -1.21 -0.55 7.99
C TYR A 230 0.03 0.33 8.04
N ILE A 231 0.67 0.56 6.89
CA ILE A 231 1.82 1.44 6.74
C ILE A 231 1.59 2.33 5.52
N SER A 232 1.72 3.65 5.68
CA SER A 232 1.63 4.62 4.60
C SER A 232 2.90 5.43 4.48
N TYR A 233 3.55 5.33 3.33
CA TYR A 233 4.73 6.11 2.95
C TYR A 233 4.31 7.33 2.13
N GLY A 234 4.94 8.48 2.34
CA GLY A 234 4.56 9.76 1.75
C GLY A 234 5.58 10.35 0.78
N GLU A 235 6.86 10.01 0.91
CA GLU A 235 7.95 10.68 0.19
C GLU A 235 7.80 10.68 -1.34
N THR A 236 7.12 9.71 -1.94
CA THR A 236 6.89 9.71 -3.39
C THR A 236 6.02 10.88 -3.83
N ASP A 237 5.02 11.28 -3.06
CA ASP A 237 4.19 12.44 -3.36
C ASP A 237 4.94 13.75 -3.15
N GLU A 238 5.60 13.90 -2.02
CA GLU A 238 6.33 15.10 -1.66
C GLU A 238 7.46 15.43 -2.63
N TRP A 239 8.28 14.43 -2.99
CA TRP A 239 9.34 14.65 -3.98
C TRP A 239 8.78 14.95 -5.38
N ALA A 240 7.61 14.39 -5.74
CA ALA A 240 6.96 14.72 -6.99
C ALA A 240 6.44 16.16 -6.97
N HIS A 241 5.80 16.63 -5.89
CA HIS A 241 5.38 18.03 -5.73
C HIS A 241 6.56 19.00 -5.81
N ALA A 242 7.69 18.65 -5.23
CA ALA A 242 8.92 19.42 -5.37
C ALA A 242 9.52 19.42 -6.79
N GLY A 243 9.03 18.54 -7.68
CA GLY A 243 9.60 18.36 -9.00
C GLY A 243 10.95 17.62 -8.99
N PHE A 244 11.24 16.83 -7.96
CA PHE A 244 12.52 16.16 -7.75
C PHE A 244 12.44 14.69 -8.19
N TYR A 245 12.54 14.48 -9.49
CA TYR A 245 12.33 13.16 -10.09
C TYR A 245 13.34 12.10 -9.63
N ARG A 246 14.61 12.50 -9.38
CA ARG A 246 15.60 11.59 -8.80
C ARG A 246 15.14 11.10 -7.42
N SER A 247 14.78 12.02 -6.52
CA SER A 247 14.34 11.69 -5.15
C SER A 247 13.06 10.85 -5.17
N TYR A 248 12.11 11.17 -6.05
CA TYR A 248 10.91 10.39 -6.27
C TYR A 248 11.20 8.93 -6.66
N LEU A 249 12.13 8.69 -7.60
CA LEU A 249 12.54 7.34 -7.97
C LEU A 249 13.28 6.62 -6.85
N ASP A 250 14.16 7.34 -6.13
CA ASP A 250 14.90 6.79 -4.99
C ASP A 250 13.94 6.40 -3.85
N ALA A 251 12.91 7.21 -3.56
CA ALA A 251 11.86 6.89 -2.59
C ALA A 251 11.07 5.63 -3.00
N ALA A 252 10.61 5.54 -4.23
CA ALA A 252 9.90 4.36 -4.73
C ALA A 252 10.77 3.08 -4.65
N HIS A 253 12.05 3.19 -5.00
CA HIS A 253 13.01 2.09 -4.87
C HIS A 253 13.22 1.66 -3.43
N GLN A 254 13.28 2.63 -2.51
CA GLN A 254 13.43 2.37 -1.08
C GLN A 254 12.17 1.71 -0.50
N VAL A 255 10.98 2.13 -0.90
CA VAL A 255 9.72 1.48 -0.50
C VAL A 255 9.72 0.01 -0.92
N ASP A 256 10.14 -0.31 -2.14
CA ASP A 256 10.26 -1.71 -2.60
C ASP A 256 11.21 -2.54 -1.72
N ALA A 257 12.35 -1.95 -1.32
CA ALA A 257 13.30 -2.59 -0.41
C ALA A 257 12.69 -2.80 1.00
N TRP A 258 11.91 -1.86 1.50
CA TRP A 258 11.22 -1.98 2.78
C TRP A 258 10.08 -2.99 2.75
N ILE A 259 9.34 -3.08 1.66
CA ILE A 259 8.35 -4.15 1.47
C ILE A 259 9.03 -5.52 1.53
N LYS A 260 10.22 -5.65 0.91
CA LYS A 260 11.02 -6.86 1.00
C LYS A 260 11.43 -7.17 2.44
N GLU A 261 11.92 -6.18 3.20
CA GLU A 261 12.34 -6.37 4.60
C GLU A 261 11.17 -6.87 5.47
N ILE A 262 9.99 -6.26 5.33
CA ILE A 262 8.76 -6.69 6.00
C ILE A 262 8.40 -8.12 5.60
N TRP A 263 8.45 -8.42 4.29
CA TRP A 263 8.13 -9.75 3.78
C TRP A 263 9.11 -10.81 4.25
N ASP A 264 10.40 -10.51 4.27
CA ASP A 264 11.42 -11.43 4.79
C ASP A 264 11.18 -11.73 6.28
N PHE A 265 10.83 -10.73 7.09
CA PHE A 265 10.43 -10.96 8.48
C PHE A 265 9.19 -11.86 8.57
N VAL A 266 8.15 -11.54 7.81
CA VAL A 266 6.87 -12.29 7.77
C VAL A 266 7.10 -13.76 7.39
N GLN A 267 7.98 -14.05 6.44
CA GLN A 267 8.25 -15.42 5.99
C GLN A 267 9.11 -16.22 6.98
N ASN A 268 9.74 -15.57 7.95
CA ASN A 268 10.59 -16.21 8.96
C ASN A 268 9.96 -16.27 10.35
N ASP A 269 8.86 -15.56 10.59
CA ASP A 269 8.18 -15.58 11.90
C ASP A 269 7.03 -16.60 11.93
N PRO A 270 6.94 -17.49 12.92
CA PRO A 270 5.93 -18.55 13.00
C PRO A 270 4.48 -18.07 13.05
N GLN A 271 4.22 -16.84 13.54
CA GLN A 271 2.88 -16.27 13.55
C GLN A 271 2.42 -15.93 12.14
N TYR A 272 3.35 -15.44 11.31
CA TYR A 272 3.03 -14.82 10.02
C TYR A 272 3.25 -15.73 8.82
N LYS A 273 4.26 -16.60 8.88
CA LYS A 273 4.64 -17.47 7.78
C LYS A 273 3.46 -18.26 7.24
N ASP A 274 3.26 -18.20 5.93
CA ASP A 274 2.19 -18.88 5.19
C ASP A 274 0.75 -18.52 5.62
N LYS A 275 0.58 -17.49 6.47
CA LYS A 275 -0.71 -17.06 7.04
C LYS A 275 -0.98 -15.57 6.83
N THR A 276 -0.12 -14.88 6.10
CA THR A 276 -0.18 -13.43 5.95
C THR A 276 -0.42 -13.04 4.51
N ALA A 277 -1.44 -12.22 4.27
CA ALA A 277 -1.60 -11.49 3.02
C ALA A 277 -0.84 -10.16 3.09
N LEU A 278 -0.18 -9.79 2.00
CA LEU A 278 0.41 -8.49 1.80
C LEU A 278 -0.35 -7.78 0.68
N VAL A 279 -0.81 -6.57 0.95
CA VAL A 279 -1.49 -5.68 0.01
C VAL A 279 -0.66 -4.43 -0.15
N PHE A 280 -0.31 -4.07 -1.39
CA PHE A 280 0.41 -2.85 -1.71
C PHE A 280 -0.36 -2.03 -2.73
N THR A 281 -0.53 -0.73 -2.48
CA THR A 281 -1.29 0.19 -3.33
C THR A 281 -0.82 1.63 -3.22
N THR A 282 -1.35 2.54 -4.05
CA THR A 282 -1.22 4.00 -3.91
C THR A 282 -2.62 4.61 -3.73
N ASP A 283 -2.70 5.75 -3.09
CA ASP A 283 -3.97 6.46 -2.83
C ASP A 283 -4.49 7.21 -4.06
N HIS A 284 -3.60 7.82 -4.83
CA HIS A 284 -3.85 8.44 -6.13
C HIS A 284 -2.59 8.36 -6.99
N GLY A 285 -2.66 8.84 -8.20
CA GLY A 285 -1.47 9.05 -8.99
C GLY A 285 -1.32 10.49 -9.44
N ARG A 286 -0.71 10.64 -10.60
CA ARG A 286 -0.34 11.96 -11.12
C ARG A 286 -0.69 12.07 -12.59
N GLY A 287 -0.75 13.29 -13.10
CA GLY A 287 -0.96 13.56 -14.51
C GLY A 287 0.14 12.94 -15.40
N ASP A 288 -0.23 12.60 -16.61
CA ASP A 288 0.64 11.93 -17.58
C ASP A 288 0.66 12.60 -18.97
N LEU A 289 -0.12 13.67 -19.15
CA LEU A 289 -0.27 14.34 -20.44
C LEU A 289 0.85 15.32 -20.73
N THR A 290 1.38 15.97 -19.69
CA THR A 290 2.51 16.90 -19.80
C THR A 290 3.52 16.67 -18.67
N LYS A 291 4.76 17.13 -18.86
CA LYS A 291 5.79 17.04 -17.82
C LYS A 291 5.44 17.82 -16.54
N ALA A 292 4.63 18.87 -16.65
CA ALA A 292 4.20 19.65 -15.50
C ALA A 292 3.14 18.92 -14.67
N GLU A 293 2.38 18.01 -15.27
CA GLU A 293 1.28 17.32 -14.58
C GLU A 293 1.75 16.22 -13.63
N TRP A 294 2.95 15.67 -13.78
CA TRP A 294 3.44 14.69 -12.84
C TRP A 294 3.71 15.27 -11.44
N THR A 295 3.88 16.58 -11.32
CA THR A 295 4.05 17.29 -10.05
C THR A 295 2.70 17.63 -9.38
N SER A 296 1.59 17.33 -10.03
CA SER A 296 0.24 17.57 -9.52
C SER A 296 -0.54 16.26 -9.42
N HIS A 297 -1.57 16.26 -8.59
CA HIS A 297 -2.48 15.13 -8.47
C HIS A 297 -3.13 14.80 -9.82
N GLY A 298 -3.39 13.54 -10.04
CA GLY A 298 -4.01 13.05 -11.27
C GLY A 298 -4.86 11.81 -11.06
N PRO A 299 -5.69 11.43 -12.06
CA PRO A 299 -6.52 10.23 -11.98
C PRO A 299 -5.67 8.98 -11.91
N GLN A 300 -5.90 8.12 -10.92
CA GLN A 300 -5.01 7.06 -10.70
C GLN A 300 -5.48 5.76 -10.13
N ILE A 301 -4.70 4.94 -9.86
CA ILE A 301 -4.21 3.77 -10.40
C ILE A 301 -3.37 2.91 -9.53
N GLU A 302 -3.65 1.68 -9.61
CA GLU A 302 -3.03 0.72 -8.85
C GLU A 302 -2.58 -0.47 -9.54
N ALA A 303 -1.66 -1.17 -8.97
CA ALA A 303 -1.01 -2.27 -9.55
C ALA A 303 -1.19 -3.55 -8.76
N LYS A 304 -1.74 -4.56 -9.38
CA LYS A 304 -1.61 -5.93 -8.91
C LYS A 304 -1.71 -6.92 -10.04
N GLY A 305 -0.77 -7.89 -10.13
CA GLY A 305 -0.58 -8.93 -11.12
C GLY A 305 -0.88 -8.43 -12.49
N GLU A 306 -0.01 -8.54 -13.37
CA GLU A 306 -0.30 -8.21 -14.76
C GLU A 306 -1.50 -9.02 -15.23
N MET A 307 -2.65 -8.75 -14.61
CA MET A 307 -3.91 -9.36 -15.01
C MET A 307 -4.21 -8.87 -16.41
N LYS A 308 -4.30 -9.78 -17.36
CA LYS A 308 -4.64 -9.50 -18.76
C LYS A 308 -6.13 -9.22 -18.97
N GLU A 309 -6.92 -9.25 -17.91
CA GLU A 309 -8.35 -8.96 -17.97
C GLU A 309 -8.56 -7.48 -18.20
N LYS A 310 -9.30 -7.14 -19.25
CA LYS A 310 -9.69 -5.76 -19.59
C LYS A 310 -10.83 -5.29 -18.67
N ASN A 311 -10.54 -5.15 -17.39
CA ASN A 311 -11.54 -4.74 -16.41
C ASN A 311 -11.22 -3.36 -15.86
N GLN A 312 -12.26 -2.61 -15.55
CA GLN A 312 -12.17 -1.41 -14.75
C GLN A 312 -12.42 -1.78 -13.30
N LEU A 313 -11.43 -1.53 -12.44
CA LEU A 313 -11.52 -1.64 -10.99
C LEU A 313 -11.39 -0.26 -10.37
N TYR A 314 -11.85 -0.14 -9.12
CA TYR A 314 -11.76 1.09 -8.35
C TYR A 314 -11.17 0.83 -6.97
N GLN A 315 -10.55 1.85 -6.38
CA GLN A 315 -9.91 1.75 -5.06
C GLN A 315 -10.90 1.53 -3.93
N ASP A 316 -12.14 2.00 -4.05
CA ASP A 316 -13.20 1.74 -3.09
C ASP A 316 -13.51 0.23 -2.92
N GLN A 317 -13.09 -0.62 -3.86
CA GLN A 317 -13.22 -2.07 -3.74
C GLN A 317 -12.22 -2.71 -2.75
N PHE A 318 -11.19 -1.96 -2.32
CA PHE A 318 -10.12 -2.50 -1.46
C PHE A 318 -10.62 -2.87 -0.07
N ALA A 319 -11.41 -2.03 0.59
CA ALA A 319 -11.87 -2.27 1.95
C ALA A 319 -12.58 -3.63 2.09
N GLN A 320 -13.56 -3.90 1.21
CA GLN A 320 -14.28 -5.17 1.22
C GLN A 320 -13.35 -6.33 0.84
N THR A 321 -12.44 -6.12 -0.11
CA THR A 321 -11.45 -7.13 -0.52
C THR A 321 -10.54 -7.54 0.63
N MET A 322 -10.00 -6.58 1.38
CA MET A 322 -9.15 -6.82 2.55
C MET A 322 -9.89 -7.60 3.64
N ALA A 323 -11.14 -7.22 3.93
CA ALA A 323 -11.98 -7.94 4.87
C ALA A 323 -12.22 -9.39 4.41
N LYS A 324 -12.52 -9.61 3.12
CA LYS A 324 -12.74 -10.95 2.55
C LYS A 324 -11.51 -11.83 2.59
N ILE A 325 -10.33 -11.29 2.32
CA ILE A 325 -9.04 -12.00 2.48
C ILE A 325 -8.90 -12.54 3.90
N MET A 326 -9.30 -11.77 4.91
CA MET A 326 -9.29 -12.16 6.32
C MET A 326 -10.49 -13.05 6.72
N GLY A 327 -11.40 -13.30 5.79
CA GLY A 327 -12.60 -14.15 6.00
C GLY A 327 -13.78 -13.45 6.64
N TYR A 328 -13.83 -12.12 6.56
CA TYR A 328 -14.94 -11.30 7.05
C TYR A 328 -15.71 -10.63 5.91
N THR A 329 -16.92 -10.15 6.19
CA THR A 329 -17.66 -9.26 5.32
C THR A 329 -17.69 -7.90 6.00
N PHE A 330 -17.11 -6.89 5.34
CA PHE A 330 -17.06 -5.54 5.90
C PHE A 330 -18.47 -4.93 5.88
N GLU A 331 -18.89 -4.42 7.03
CA GLU A 331 -20.18 -3.78 7.22
C GLU A 331 -19.98 -2.43 7.94
N ALA A 332 -20.63 -1.39 7.45
CA ALA A 332 -20.63 -0.05 8.03
C ALA A 332 -21.96 0.64 7.79
N ASN A 333 -22.13 1.83 8.36
CA ASN A 333 -23.32 2.67 8.21
C ASN A 333 -23.30 3.56 6.96
N HIS A 334 -22.37 3.32 6.05
CA HIS A 334 -22.24 3.98 4.74
C HIS A 334 -22.20 2.92 3.62
N PRO A 335 -22.37 3.30 2.35
CA PRO A 335 -22.19 2.40 1.23
C PRO A 335 -20.77 1.77 1.23
N ILE A 336 -20.66 0.54 0.75
CA ILE A 336 -19.39 -0.17 0.60
C ILE A 336 -19.37 -0.80 -0.78
N ALA A 337 -18.34 -0.53 -1.56
CA ALA A 337 -18.14 -1.16 -2.86
C ALA A 337 -17.86 -2.67 -2.71
N LYS A 338 -18.27 -3.45 -3.72
CA LYS A 338 -18.03 -4.90 -3.73
C LYS A 338 -16.54 -5.21 -3.85
N GLU A 339 -16.15 -6.33 -3.29
CA GLU A 339 -14.78 -6.84 -3.38
C GLU A 339 -14.33 -7.10 -4.83
N ILE A 340 -13.03 -7.12 -5.03
CA ILE A 340 -12.40 -7.59 -6.26
C ILE A 340 -12.49 -9.12 -6.28
N SER A 341 -13.49 -9.65 -6.95
CA SER A 341 -13.85 -11.08 -6.89
C SER A 341 -12.74 -12.02 -7.37
N SER A 342 -11.84 -11.56 -8.24
CA SER A 342 -10.67 -12.33 -8.68
C SER A 342 -9.61 -12.54 -7.58
N VAL A 343 -9.63 -11.71 -6.54
CA VAL A 343 -8.70 -11.80 -5.40
C VAL A 343 -9.20 -12.77 -4.33
N VAL A 344 -10.51 -12.91 -4.17
CA VAL A 344 -11.15 -13.62 -3.04
C VAL A 344 -11.80 -14.96 -3.43
N LYS A 345 -11.44 -15.48 -4.60
CA LYS A 345 -11.91 -16.78 -5.11
C LYS A 345 -11.32 -17.95 -4.35
#